data_487ce6a689383bf8b24fbf97edf68522
#
_entry.id   487ce6a689383bf8b24fbf97edf68522
#
_cell.length_a   1.000
_cell.length_b   1.000
_cell.length_c   1.000
_cell.angle_alpha   90.00
_cell.angle_beta   90.00
_cell.angle_gamma   90.00
#
_symmetry.space_group_name_H-M   'P 1'
#
loop_
_entity.id
_entity.type
_entity.pdbx_description
1 polymer ?
#
loop_
_entity_poly.entity_id
_entity_poly.type
_entity_poly.pdbx_seq_one_letter_code
_entity_poly.pdbx_strand_id
1 'polypeptide(L)'
;MNLTSIVGKAFKSRQKELLLHQQGAVALQHNVLRNILKQGQNTEYGRRHNLSSVNTYQQFAQSIPLNTYEDLKGDIDRMRQGEKDILWPGTVQWYAKSSGTTNDKSKFIPVSKAGLKNIHYKGGSDCVSLYLENVPNSRMFDGKGLILGGSHSPNYNVKNSLVGDLSAILIENINPLVNFVRVPKKQTALLSDFEVKRKLIALETLGKNITNISGVPSWMLSVLVEVLEQSKKTTIDEVWPNIEVFFHGGIAFTPYRKQYEQIIKSPNMHYMETYNASEGFFGIQSDLSDSSMLLMCDYDVFYEFIPMSEFYNERPTVIPLEGVEVGVNYAMVITTSCGLWRYIIGDTISFTSINPYKFKITGRTKSFINAFGEELIIDNAEKGLAYACKATNAEVKEYTAAPVYMDENAHCRHQWLIEFTRFPDDISHFTQLLDKHLQEINSDYEAKRFNDITLQHLEVVVARENLFHDWLKSKGKLGGQHKVPRLNNERKIIEELLQYNYNSEVKD
;
A
#
# COMPACT_ATOMS: atom_id res chain seq x y z
N MET A 1 19.44 -32.48 0.36
CA MET A 1 19.22 -31.21 -0.37
C MET A 1 17.79 -30.81 -0.07
N ASN A 2 17.57 -29.66 0.57
CA ASN A 2 16.19 -29.26 0.92
C ASN A 2 15.44 -28.74 -0.34
N LEU A 3 14.13 -28.71 -0.32
CA LEU A 3 13.30 -28.30 -1.44
C LEU A 3 13.60 -26.86 -1.84
N THR A 4 13.83 -25.97 -0.87
CA THR A 4 14.19 -24.58 -1.09
C THR A 4 15.48 -24.43 -1.91
N SER A 5 16.50 -25.26 -1.65
CA SER A 5 17.76 -25.26 -2.40
C SER A 5 17.56 -25.66 -3.88
N ILE A 6 16.62 -26.57 -4.16
CA ILE A 6 16.29 -26.98 -5.52
C ILE A 6 15.54 -25.86 -6.26
N VAL A 7 14.49 -25.34 -5.64
CA VAL A 7 13.66 -24.26 -6.16
C VAL A 7 14.50 -22.98 -6.33
N GLY A 8 15.37 -22.67 -5.37
CA GLY A 8 16.27 -21.51 -5.39
C GLY A 8 17.17 -21.44 -6.61
N LYS A 9 17.54 -22.61 -7.20
CA LYS A 9 18.32 -22.62 -8.46
C LYS A 9 17.56 -22.00 -9.64
N ALA A 10 16.23 -22.11 -9.66
CA ALA A 10 15.42 -21.50 -10.70
C ALA A 10 15.42 -19.95 -10.64
N PHE A 11 15.66 -19.38 -9.44
CA PHE A 11 15.71 -17.95 -9.26
C PHE A 11 17.09 -17.31 -9.53
N LYS A 12 18.17 -18.12 -9.63
CA LYS A 12 19.53 -17.59 -9.85
C LYS A 12 19.70 -16.77 -11.13
N SER A 13 19.02 -17.14 -12.21
CA SER A 13 19.04 -16.35 -13.45
C SER A 13 18.42 -14.98 -13.20
N ARG A 14 17.27 -14.95 -12.53
CA ARG A 14 16.56 -13.73 -12.23
C ARG A 14 17.31 -12.83 -11.23
N GLN A 15 18.00 -13.39 -10.25
CA GLN A 15 18.88 -12.64 -9.33
C GLN A 15 19.96 -11.88 -10.09
N LYS A 16 20.62 -12.54 -11.06
CA LYS A 16 21.61 -11.87 -11.93
C LYS A 16 21.00 -10.76 -12.77
N GLU A 17 19.82 -10.98 -13.33
CA GLU A 17 19.08 -9.95 -14.06
C GLU A 17 18.79 -8.75 -13.16
N LEU A 18 18.27 -8.96 -11.94
CA LEU A 18 17.99 -7.89 -11.00
C LEU A 18 19.23 -7.07 -10.63
N LEU A 19 20.41 -7.69 -10.52
CA LEU A 19 21.67 -6.97 -10.34
C LEU A 19 22.01 -6.08 -11.54
N LEU A 20 21.80 -6.59 -12.77
CA LEU A 20 21.98 -5.80 -14.00
C LEU A 20 20.94 -4.66 -14.12
N HIS A 21 19.72 -4.91 -13.66
CA HIS A 21 18.67 -3.90 -13.63
C HIS A 21 19.04 -2.70 -12.74
N GLN A 22 19.74 -2.93 -11.65
CA GLN A 22 20.22 -1.87 -10.76
C GLN A 22 21.19 -0.91 -11.49
N GLN A 23 21.92 -1.39 -12.50
CA GLN A 23 22.89 -0.59 -13.25
C GLN A 23 22.31 0.05 -14.53
N GLY A 24 21.19 -0.48 -15.04
CA GLY A 24 20.59 -0.07 -16.32
C GLY A 24 19.13 0.38 -16.21
N ALA A 25 18.67 0.83 -15.07
CA ALA A 25 17.26 1.16 -14.79
C ALA A 25 16.64 2.15 -15.78
N VAL A 26 17.36 3.20 -16.15
CA VAL A 26 16.88 4.22 -17.09
C VAL A 26 16.66 3.60 -18.50
N ALA A 27 17.62 2.84 -18.99
CA ALA A 27 17.50 2.17 -20.30
C ALA A 27 16.34 1.16 -20.30
N LEU A 28 16.13 0.44 -19.19
CA LEU A 28 14.99 -0.46 -19.02
C LEU A 28 13.67 0.30 -19.08
N GLN A 29 13.55 1.44 -18.38
CA GLN A 29 12.36 2.26 -18.40
C GLN A 29 12.04 2.80 -19.80
N HIS A 30 13.04 3.24 -20.57
CA HIS A 30 12.84 3.62 -21.97
C HIS A 30 12.36 2.44 -22.83
N ASN A 31 12.87 1.22 -22.59
CA ASN A 31 12.40 0.02 -23.28
C ASN A 31 10.96 -0.34 -22.88
N VAL A 32 10.62 -0.24 -21.60
CA VAL A 32 9.26 -0.47 -21.10
C VAL A 32 8.28 0.51 -21.77
N LEU A 33 8.59 1.81 -21.78
CA LEU A 33 7.76 2.80 -22.45
C LEU A 33 7.54 2.47 -23.92
N ARG A 34 8.63 2.17 -24.66
CA ARG A 34 8.55 1.81 -26.08
C ARG A 34 7.65 0.59 -26.32
N ASN A 35 7.77 -0.42 -25.46
CA ASN A 35 6.96 -1.63 -25.57
C ASN A 35 5.47 -1.35 -25.27
N ILE A 36 5.16 -0.55 -24.27
CA ILE A 36 3.78 -0.15 -23.92
C ILE A 36 3.17 0.66 -25.08
N LEU A 37 3.89 1.65 -25.62
CA LEU A 37 3.46 2.45 -26.76
C LEU A 37 3.17 1.58 -27.99
N LYS A 38 4.09 0.66 -28.33
CA LYS A 38 3.91 -0.27 -29.46
C LYS A 38 2.68 -1.16 -29.31
N GLN A 39 2.40 -1.63 -28.10
CA GLN A 39 1.21 -2.46 -27.84
C GLN A 39 -0.06 -1.63 -27.87
N GLY A 40 -0.06 -0.43 -27.24
CA GLY A 40 -1.22 0.42 -27.11
C GLY A 40 -1.61 1.24 -28.33
N GLN A 41 -0.72 1.39 -29.33
CA GLN A 41 -0.92 2.31 -30.49
C GLN A 41 -2.19 2.07 -31.29
N ASN A 42 -2.66 0.83 -31.36
CA ASN A 42 -3.85 0.46 -32.13
C ASN A 42 -5.15 0.48 -31.32
N THR A 43 -5.08 0.81 -30.02
CA THR A 43 -6.29 1.01 -29.21
C THR A 43 -7.00 2.31 -29.60
N GLU A 44 -8.23 2.49 -29.12
CA GLU A 44 -8.94 3.76 -29.35
C GLU A 44 -8.18 4.92 -28.69
N TYR A 45 -7.72 4.74 -27.44
CA TYR A 45 -6.88 5.70 -26.74
C TYR A 45 -5.59 6.00 -27.52
N GLY A 46 -4.94 4.96 -28.03
CA GLY A 46 -3.71 5.10 -28.82
C GLY A 46 -3.90 5.90 -30.10
N ARG A 47 -5.02 5.71 -30.81
CA ARG A 47 -5.37 6.51 -31.99
C ARG A 47 -5.75 7.94 -31.62
N ARG A 48 -6.51 8.14 -30.54
CA ARG A 48 -6.91 9.45 -30.02
C ARG A 48 -5.72 10.34 -29.70
N HIS A 49 -4.65 9.73 -29.18
CA HIS A 49 -3.41 10.39 -28.79
C HIS A 49 -2.25 10.20 -29.77
N ASN A 50 -2.52 9.63 -30.97
CA ASN A 50 -1.54 9.45 -32.03
C ASN A 50 -0.26 8.72 -31.59
N LEU A 51 -0.39 7.66 -30.78
CA LEU A 51 0.75 6.94 -30.16
C LEU A 51 1.70 6.33 -31.20
N SER A 52 1.22 6.04 -32.41
CA SER A 52 2.07 5.50 -33.49
C SER A 52 3.17 6.45 -33.95
N SER A 53 3.04 7.76 -33.69
CA SER A 53 4.02 8.79 -34.04
C SER A 53 4.97 9.13 -32.86
N VAL A 54 4.74 8.57 -31.68
CA VAL A 54 5.51 8.84 -30.47
C VAL A 54 6.75 7.97 -30.42
N ASN A 55 7.93 8.59 -30.50
CA ASN A 55 9.22 7.89 -30.53
C ASN A 55 10.15 8.29 -29.36
N THR A 56 9.87 9.42 -28.71
CA THR A 56 10.68 9.95 -27.61
C THR A 56 9.83 10.20 -26.37
N TYR A 57 10.48 10.28 -25.21
CA TYR A 57 9.79 10.65 -23.98
C TYR A 57 9.12 12.03 -24.08
N GLN A 58 9.78 13.00 -24.68
CA GLN A 58 9.22 14.36 -24.84
C GLN A 58 7.94 14.34 -25.68
N GLN A 59 7.91 13.58 -26.78
CA GLN A 59 6.70 13.40 -27.59
C GLN A 59 5.61 12.71 -26.80
N PHE A 60 5.96 11.69 -25.99
CA PHE A 60 5.02 11.00 -25.10
C PHE A 60 4.40 11.98 -24.09
N ALA A 61 5.22 12.74 -23.38
CA ALA A 61 4.77 13.70 -22.38
C ALA A 61 3.90 14.83 -22.97
N GLN A 62 4.12 15.20 -24.23
CA GLN A 62 3.32 16.21 -24.96
C GLN A 62 2.01 15.63 -25.52
N SER A 63 2.00 14.36 -25.91
CA SER A 63 0.85 13.74 -26.57
C SER A 63 -0.21 13.24 -25.59
N ILE A 64 0.20 12.83 -24.39
CA ILE A 64 -0.70 12.23 -23.39
C ILE A 64 -0.78 13.13 -22.16
N PRO A 65 -1.98 13.56 -21.76
CA PRO A 65 -2.16 14.34 -20.54
C PRO A 65 -1.89 13.47 -19.30
N LEU A 66 -1.65 14.12 -18.16
CA LEU A 66 -1.76 13.48 -16.86
C LEU A 66 -3.22 13.09 -16.63
N ASN A 67 -3.45 11.88 -16.14
CA ASN A 67 -4.78 11.35 -15.90
C ASN A 67 -4.98 10.98 -14.43
N THR A 68 -6.14 11.30 -13.92
CA THR A 68 -6.71 10.73 -12.69
C THR A 68 -7.64 9.56 -13.05
N TYR A 69 -8.20 8.90 -12.05
CA TYR A 69 -9.21 7.87 -12.29
C TYR A 69 -10.46 8.44 -12.99
N GLU A 70 -10.88 9.65 -12.63
CA GLU A 70 -12.08 10.26 -13.20
C GLU A 70 -11.90 10.57 -14.70
N ASP A 71 -10.69 10.90 -15.14
CA ASP A 71 -10.37 11.14 -16.56
C ASP A 71 -10.44 9.86 -17.39
N LEU A 72 -10.07 8.71 -16.84
CA LEU A 72 -10.10 7.41 -17.53
C LEU A 72 -11.38 6.62 -17.28
N LYS A 73 -12.23 7.02 -16.36
CA LYS A 73 -13.39 6.28 -15.89
C LYS A 73 -14.37 5.93 -17.01
N GLY A 74 -14.67 6.89 -17.90
CA GLY A 74 -15.54 6.65 -19.02
C GLY A 74 -15.07 5.52 -19.93
N ASP A 75 -13.76 5.50 -20.24
CA ASP A 75 -13.13 4.45 -21.04
C ASP A 75 -13.08 3.12 -20.27
N ILE A 76 -12.77 3.15 -18.97
CA ILE A 76 -12.81 1.97 -18.09
C ILE A 76 -14.22 1.37 -18.03
N ASP A 77 -15.27 2.19 -17.91
CA ASP A 77 -16.66 1.70 -17.87
C ASP A 77 -17.04 1.03 -19.19
N ARG A 78 -16.61 1.56 -20.34
CA ARG A 78 -16.77 0.92 -21.65
C ARG A 78 -16.04 -0.44 -21.72
N MET A 79 -14.80 -0.51 -21.24
CA MET A 79 -14.06 -1.77 -21.15
C MET A 79 -14.80 -2.79 -20.26
N ARG A 80 -15.38 -2.35 -19.15
CA ARG A 80 -16.19 -3.19 -18.26
C ARG A 80 -17.46 -3.71 -18.94
N GLN A 81 -18.03 -2.95 -19.89
CA GLN A 81 -19.13 -3.39 -20.75
C GLN A 81 -18.70 -4.39 -21.81
N GLY A 82 -17.42 -4.72 -21.90
CA GLY A 82 -16.83 -5.72 -22.82
C GLY A 82 -16.37 -5.12 -24.15
N GLU A 83 -16.28 -3.78 -24.28
CA GLU A 83 -15.69 -3.15 -25.45
C GLU A 83 -14.18 -3.47 -25.50
N LYS A 84 -13.71 -3.75 -26.72
CA LYS A 84 -12.31 -4.15 -26.97
C LYS A 84 -11.48 -2.95 -27.39
N ASP A 85 -10.17 -3.06 -27.15
CA ASP A 85 -9.18 -2.14 -27.69
C ASP A 85 -9.44 -0.67 -27.31
N ILE A 86 -9.95 -0.41 -26.10
CA ILE A 86 -10.20 0.95 -25.59
C ILE A 86 -8.90 1.56 -25.04
N LEU A 87 -8.53 1.23 -23.82
CA LEU A 87 -7.28 1.70 -23.19
C LEU A 87 -6.13 0.72 -23.40
N TRP A 88 -6.43 -0.56 -23.57
CA TRP A 88 -5.47 -1.64 -23.77
C TRP A 88 -5.98 -2.65 -24.79
N PRO A 89 -5.10 -3.34 -25.56
CA PRO A 89 -5.52 -4.28 -26.58
C PRO A 89 -6.35 -5.44 -26.05
N GLY A 90 -7.38 -5.81 -26.80
CA GLY A 90 -8.30 -6.91 -26.50
C GLY A 90 -9.32 -6.55 -25.43
N THR A 91 -9.82 -7.58 -24.74
CA THR A 91 -10.77 -7.42 -23.62
C THR A 91 -10.05 -7.61 -22.31
N VAL A 92 -10.36 -6.76 -21.34
CA VAL A 92 -9.94 -6.93 -19.94
C VAL A 92 -11.11 -7.54 -19.17
N GLN A 93 -10.86 -8.68 -18.53
CA GLN A 93 -11.86 -9.42 -17.79
C GLN A 93 -11.91 -9.03 -16.32
N TRP A 94 -10.74 -8.73 -15.72
CA TRP A 94 -10.62 -8.48 -14.29
C TRP A 94 -10.44 -7.00 -13.99
N TYR A 95 -11.13 -6.57 -12.93
CA TYR A 95 -11.03 -5.20 -12.41
C TYR A 95 -10.82 -5.25 -10.91
N ALA A 96 -9.69 -4.72 -10.46
CA ALA A 96 -9.40 -4.60 -9.04
C ALA A 96 -10.22 -3.45 -8.45
N LYS A 97 -11.00 -3.79 -7.41
CA LYS A 97 -11.75 -2.80 -6.65
C LYS A 97 -10.80 -2.12 -5.67
N SER A 98 -10.58 -0.82 -5.85
CA SER A 98 -9.84 0.02 -4.93
C SER A 98 -10.79 0.95 -4.18
N SER A 99 -10.50 1.18 -2.88
CA SER A 99 -11.25 2.17 -2.11
C SER A 99 -10.97 3.56 -2.65
N GLY A 100 -12.00 4.23 -3.17
CA GLY A 100 -11.90 5.66 -3.51
C GLY A 100 -11.78 6.49 -2.23
N THR A 101 -10.77 7.32 -2.14
CA THR A 101 -10.61 8.28 -1.02
C THR A 101 -11.46 9.53 -1.20
N THR A 102 -12.09 9.71 -2.36
CA THR A 102 -12.95 10.84 -2.71
C THR A 102 -14.33 10.35 -3.13
N ASN A 103 -15.38 10.82 -2.48
CA ASN A 103 -16.79 10.60 -2.80
C ASN A 103 -17.36 9.19 -2.68
N ASP A 104 -16.95 8.36 -1.73
CA ASP A 104 -17.53 7.03 -1.42
C ASP A 104 -17.65 6.04 -2.62
N LYS A 105 -17.09 6.37 -3.78
CA LYS A 105 -17.18 5.55 -4.98
C LYS A 105 -15.92 4.71 -5.15
N SER A 106 -16.11 3.38 -5.24
CA SER A 106 -15.02 2.46 -5.55
C SER A 106 -14.46 2.73 -6.95
N LYS A 107 -13.13 2.66 -7.08
CA LYS A 107 -12.44 2.62 -8.37
C LYS A 107 -12.36 1.19 -8.88
N PHE A 108 -12.41 1.02 -10.19
CA PHE A 108 -12.29 -0.28 -10.86
C PHE A 108 -11.05 -0.26 -11.76
N ILE A 109 -9.93 -0.69 -11.22
CA ILE A 109 -8.64 -0.65 -11.92
C ILE A 109 -8.54 -1.85 -12.85
N PRO A 110 -8.32 -1.66 -14.16
CA PRO A 110 -8.18 -2.77 -15.10
C PRO A 110 -6.96 -3.63 -14.76
N VAL A 111 -7.14 -4.96 -14.78
CA VAL A 111 -6.07 -5.93 -14.58
C VAL A 111 -5.99 -6.82 -15.84
N SER A 112 -5.13 -6.44 -16.75
CA SER A 112 -4.93 -7.17 -18.00
C SER A 112 -4.18 -8.49 -17.81
N LYS A 113 -4.23 -9.38 -18.78
CA LYS A 113 -3.41 -10.61 -18.77
C LYS A 113 -1.91 -10.30 -18.77
N ALA A 114 -1.49 -9.23 -19.46
CA ALA A 114 -0.11 -8.76 -19.44
C ALA A 114 0.27 -8.25 -18.04
N GLY A 115 -0.59 -7.44 -17.42
CA GLY A 115 -0.39 -6.94 -16.05
C GLY A 115 -0.32 -8.06 -15.01
N LEU A 116 -1.20 -9.06 -15.08
CA LEU A 116 -1.12 -10.23 -14.21
C LEU A 116 0.26 -10.91 -14.31
N LYS A 117 0.74 -11.15 -15.54
CA LYS A 117 1.98 -11.88 -15.79
C LYS A 117 3.23 -11.04 -15.50
N ASN A 118 3.31 -9.84 -16.09
CA ASN A 118 4.55 -9.07 -16.20
C ASN A 118 4.70 -8.05 -15.07
N ILE A 119 3.63 -7.80 -14.29
CA ILE A 119 3.64 -6.89 -13.15
C ILE A 119 3.49 -7.72 -11.86
N HIS A 120 2.30 -8.26 -11.59
CA HIS A 120 1.97 -8.82 -10.28
C HIS A 120 2.65 -10.16 -10.01
N TYR A 121 2.55 -11.15 -10.89
CA TYR A 121 3.20 -12.46 -10.66
C TYR A 121 4.72 -12.37 -10.76
N LYS A 122 5.23 -11.51 -11.63
CA LYS A 122 6.67 -11.22 -11.68
C LYS A 122 7.14 -10.61 -10.37
N GLY A 123 6.40 -9.63 -9.82
CA GLY A 123 6.67 -9.03 -8.51
C GLY A 123 6.66 -10.05 -7.37
N GLY A 124 5.64 -10.90 -7.30
CA GLY A 124 5.59 -11.99 -6.31
C GLY A 124 6.76 -12.97 -6.43
N SER A 125 7.17 -13.30 -7.66
CA SER A 125 8.35 -14.13 -7.91
C SER A 125 9.65 -13.45 -7.47
N ASP A 126 9.78 -12.15 -7.73
CA ASP A 126 10.98 -11.38 -7.38
C ASP A 126 11.10 -11.15 -5.86
N CYS A 127 9.99 -11.07 -5.13
CA CYS A 127 10.04 -11.11 -3.66
C CYS A 127 10.76 -12.35 -3.15
N VAL A 128 10.39 -13.52 -3.67
CA VAL A 128 11.04 -14.79 -3.33
C VAL A 128 12.50 -14.79 -3.77
N SER A 129 12.79 -14.32 -4.98
CA SER A 129 14.14 -14.26 -5.53
C SER A 129 15.08 -13.43 -4.64
N LEU A 130 14.67 -12.21 -4.26
CA LEU A 130 15.44 -11.30 -3.42
C LEU A 130 15.54 -11.81 -1.98
N TYR A 131 14.48 -12.44 -1.45
CA TYR A 131 14.55 -13.05 -0.13
C TYR A 131 15.60 -14.18 -0.08
N LEU A 132 15.60 -15.08 -1.08
CA LEU A 132 16.58 -16.18 -1.15
C LEU A 132 18.02 -15.71 -1.39
N GLU A 133 18.20 -14.51 -1.96
CA GLU A 133 19.51 -13.86 -2.05
C GLU A 133 19.99 -13.36 -0.68
N ASN A 134 19.10 -12.73 0.09
CA ASN A 134 19.39 -12.24 1.45
C ASN A 134 19.58 -13.38 2.46
N VAL A 135 18.85 -14.49 2.27
CA VAL A 135 18.86 -15.64 3.20
C VAL A 135 19.18 -16.93 2.45
N PRO A 136 20.46 -17.18 2.10
CA PRO A 136 20.89 -18.34 1.28
C PRO A 136 20.56 -19.69 1.90
N ASN A 137 20.42 -19.76 3.23
CA ASN A 137 20.08 -20.96 3.99
C ASN A 137 18.58 -21.08 4.29
N SER A 138 17.74 -20.27 3.64
CA SER A 138 16.29 -20.31 3.78
C SER A 138 15.72 -21.70 3.56
N ARG A 139 14.67 -22.00 4.30
CA ARG A 139 13.89 -23.23 4.19
C ARG A 139 12.41 -22.96 3.86
N MET A 140 12.13 -21.78 3.31
CA MET A 140 10.75 -21.33 3.08
C MET A 140 9.90 -22.29 2.24
N PHE A 141 10.49 -23.08 1.35
CA PHE A 141 9.78 -24.08 0.55
C PHE A 141 9.76 -25.48 1.18
N ASP A 142 10.35 -25.67 2.36
CA ASP A 142 10.24 -26.93 3.11
C ASP A 142 8.89 -27.03 3.83
N GLY A 143 8.09 -25.97 3.80
CA GLY A 143 6.73 -25.89 4.31
C GLY A 143 5.78 -25.19 3.34
N LYS A 144 4.71 -24.62 3.90
CA LYS A 144 3.69 -23.90 3.14
C LYS A 144 3.71 -22.42 3.48
N GLY A 145 3.36 -21.62 2.47
CA GLY A 145 3.11 -20.19 2.65
C GLY A 145 1.64 -19.92 3.00
N LEU A 146 1.40 -19.17 4.07
CA LEU A 146 0.07 -18.63 4.36
C LEU A 146 -0.08 -17.32 3.59
N ILE A 147 -0.95 -17.32 2.58
CA ILE A 147 -1.22 -16.15 1.72
C ILE A 147 -2.64 -15.65 2.00
N LEU A 148 -2.73 -14.45 2.56
CA LEU A 148 -4.03 -13.80 2.74
C LEU A 148 -4.48 -13.15 1.43
N GLY A 149 -5.75 -13.37 1.11
CA GLY A 149 -6.43 -12.73 -0.01
C GLY A 149 -7.67 -11.97 0.44
N GLY A 150 -8.04 -10.97 -0.33
CA GLY A 150 -9.33 -10.34 -0.24
C GLY A 150 -10.46 -11.22 -0.76
N SER A 151 -11.51 -10.61 -1.28
CA SER A 151 -12.69 -11.31 -1.78
C SER A 151 -13.10 -10.82 -3.17
N HIS A 152 -13.89 -11.62 -3.87
CA HIS A 152 -14.61 -11.16 -5.04
C HIS A 152 -15.76 -10.22 -4.64
N SER A 153 -16.10 -9.32 -5.54
CA SER A 153 -17.19 -8.35 -5.38
C SER A 153 -18.24 -8.53 -6.49
N PRO A 154 -18.97 -9.66 -6.52
CA PRO A 154 -19.85 -10.04 -7.63
C PRO A 154 -20.98 -9.02 -7.89
N ASN A 155 -21.38 -8.27 -6.88
CA ASN A 155 -22.40 -7.21 -7.02
C ASN A 155 -21.96 -6.08 -7.98
N TYR A 156 -20.66 -5.97 -8.27
CA TYR A 156 -20.10 -5.00 -9.20
C TYR A 156 -19.75 -5.60 -10.57
N ASN A 157 -19.99 -6.90 -10.78
CA ASN A 157 -19.77 -7.53 -12.08
C ASN A 157 -20.74 -6.97 -13.13
N VAL A 158 -20.20 -6.72 -14.33
CA VAL A 158 -20.97 -6.20 -15.46
C VAL A 158 -20.65 -7.04 -16.69
N LYS A 159 -21.64 -7.68 -17.30
CA LYS A 159 -21.45 -8.57 -18.45
C LYS A 159 -20.31 -9.59 -18.22
N ASN A 160 -19.17 -9.40 -18.92
CA ASN A 160 -18.01 -10.29 -18.87
C ASN A 160 -16.91 -9.77 -17.94
N SER A 161 -17.11 -8.64 -17.25
CA SER A 161 -16.14 -8.11 -16.30
C SER A 161 -16.39 -8.67 -14.90
N LEU A 162 -15.31 -9.11 -14.26
CA LEU A 162 -15.30 -9.66 -12.90
C LEU A 162 -14.56 -8.70 -11.99
N VAL A 163 -15.11 -8.46 -10.80
CA VAL A 163 -14.58 -7.48 -9.85
C VAL A 163 -14.21 -8.18 -8.55
N GLY A 164 -13.09 -7.79 -7.97
CA GLY A 164 -12.63 -8.26 -6.67
C GLY A 164 -11.46 -7.42 -6.16
N ASP A 165 -11.02 -7.73 -4.94
CA ASP A 165 -9.74 -7.21 -4.45
C ASP A 165 -8.60 -7.76 -5.33
N LEU A 166 -7.52 -6.99 -5.53
CA LEU A 166 -6.40 -7.47 -6.35
C LEU A 166 -5.88 -8.84 -5.89
N SER A 167 -5.73 -9.05 -4.59
CA SER A 167 -5.23 -10.32 -4.05
C SER A 167 -6.20 -11.48 -4.32
N ALA A 168 -7.51 -11.24 -4.38
CA ALA A 168 -8.49 -12.26 -4.79
C ALA A 168 -8.33 -12.60 -6.28
N ILE A 169 -8.15 -11.59 -7.13
CA ILE A 169 -7.89 -11.78 -8.56
C ILE A 169 -6.60 -12.59 -8.78
N LEU A 170 -5.55 -12.28 -8.03
CA LEU A 170 -4.28 -13.02 -8.11
C LEU A 170 -4.46 -14.48 -7.67
N ILE A 171 -5.15 -14.75 -6.56
CA ILE A 171 -5.44 -16.12 -6.09
C ILE A 171 -6.31 -16.88 -7.09
N GLU A 172 -7.29 -16.21 -7.71
CA GLU A 172 -8.18 -16.81 -8.71
C GLU A 172 -7.39 -17.30 -9.94
N ASN A 173 -6.43 -16.50 -10.41
CA ASN A 173 -5.69 -16.75 -11.64
C ASN A 173 -4.29 -17.37 -11.42
N ILE A 174 -3.94 -17.73 -10.17
CA ILE A 174 -2.63 -18.28 -9.85
C ILE A 174 -2.41 -19.65 -10.51
N ASN A 175 -1.16 -19.94 -10.88
CA ASN A 175 -0.80 -21.25 -11.41
C ASN A 175 -1.23 -22.35 -10.42
N PRO A 176 -2.00 -23.37 -10.86
CA PRO A 176 -2.50 -24.44 -10.00
C PRO A 176 -1.41 -25.15 -9.18
N LEU A 177 -0.17 -25.22 -9.67
CA LEU A 177 0.96 -25.80 -8.94
C LEU A 177 1.29 -25.07 -7.63
N VAL A 178 1.03 -23.77 -7.56
CA VAL A 178 1.26 -22.97 -6.35
C VAL A 178 0.32 -23.40 -5.22
N ASN A 179 -0.84 -23.97 -5.55
CA ASN A 179 -1.79 -24.48 -4.53
C ASN A 179 -1.20 -25.62 -3.69
N PHE A 180 -0.16 -26.32 -4.17
CA PHE A 180 0.52 -27.37 -3.39
C PHE A 180 1.42 -26.80 -2.30
N VAL A 181 1.87 -25.55 -2.43
CA VAL A 181 2.81 -24.92 -1.48
C VAL A 181 2.18 -23.79 -0.67
N ARG A 182 0.90 -23.47 -0.88
CA ARG A 182 0.18 -22.43 -0.13
C ARG A 182 -0.99 -22.94 0.70
N VAL A 183 -1.39 -22.13 1.67
CA VAL A 183 -2.63 -22.20 2.46
C VAL A 183 -3.20 -20.78 2.57
N PRO A 184 -4.49 -20.63 2.85
CA PRO A 184 -5.53 -21.63 2.91
C PRO A 184 -5.90 -22.15 1.51
N LYS A 185 -6.83 -23.11 1.44
CA LYS A 185 -7.44 -23.51 0.17
C LYS A 185 -8.09 -22.31 -0.51
N LYS A 186 -8.16 -22.34 -1.86
CA LYS A 186 -8.71 -21.24 -2.66
C LYS A 186 -10.11 -20.81 -2.18
N GLN A 187 -10.99 -21.75 -1.89
CA GLN A 187 -12.33 -21.49 -1.42
C GLN A 187 -12.34 -20.65 -0.13
N THR A 188 -11.54 -21.03 0.86
CA THR A 188 -11.39 -20.29 2.11
C THR A 188 -10.74 -18.94 1.89
N ALA A 189 -9.69 -18.87 1.05
CA ALA A 189 -8.99 -17.63 0.74
C ALA A 189 -9.90 -16.55 0.14
N LEU A 190 -10.93 -16.95 -0.61
CA LEU A 190 -11.83 -16.04 -1.34
C LEU A 190 -13.16 -15.74 -0.63
N LEU A 191 -13.38 -16.26 0.59
CA LEU A 191 -14.57 -15.92 1.37
C LEU A 191 -14.68 -14.42 1.58
N SER A 192 -15.90 -13.89 1.51
CA SER A 192 -16.20 -12.48 1.73
C SER A 192 -16.36 -12.12 3.21
N ASP A 193 -16.90 -13.05 4.02
CA ASP A 193 -17.03 -12.88 5.45
C ASP A 193 -15.67 -13.07 6.13
N PHE A 194 -15.09 -11.97 6.61
CA PHE A 194 -13.75 -11.97 7.18
C PHE A 194 -13.68 -12.73 8.52
N GLU A 195 -14.72 -12.68 9.34
CA GLU A 195 -14.73 -13.39 10.62
C GLU A 195 -14.76 -14.92 10.43
N VAL A 196 -15.59 -15.39 9.51
CA VAL A 196 -15.63 -16.81 9.13
C VAL A 196 -14.32 -17.22 8.47
N LYS A 197 -13.81 -16.40 7.54
CA LYS A 197 -12.54 -16.63 6.84
C LYS A 197 -11.38 -16.77 7.83
N ARG A 198 -11.24 -15.85 8.77
CA ARG A 198 -10.18 -15.83 9.79
C ARG A 198 -10.14 -17.13 10.59
N LYS A 199 -11.30 -17.57 11.09
CA LYS A 199 -11.43 -18.83 11.85
C LYS A 199 -11.08 -20.07 11.02
N LEU A 200 -11.53 -20.12 9.76
CA LEU A 200 -11.23 -21.24 8.88
C LEU A 200 -9.74 -21.27 8.48
N ILE A 201 -9.12 -20.11 8.25
CA ILE A 201 -7.68 -20.02 7.98
C ILE A 201 -6.89 -20.57 9.18
N ALA A 202 -7.24 -20.16 10.40
CA ALA A 202 -6.60 -20.67 11.60
C ALA A 202 -6.72 -22.22 11.67
N LEU A 203 -7.92 -22.75 11.53
CA LEU A 203 -8.15 -24.21 11.50
C LEU A 203 -7.36 -24.93 10.40
N GLU A 204 -7.33 -24.37 9.19
CA GLU A 204 -6.60 -24.98 8.06
C GLU A 204 -5.08 -24.98 8.24
N THR A 205 -4.54 -24.10 9.07
CA THR A 205 -3.09 -23.97 9.30
C THR A 205 -2.59 -24.71 10.52
N LEU A 206 -3.48 -25.08 11.47
CA LEU A 206 -3.12 -25.92 12.59
C LEU A 206 -2.56 -27.27 12.11
N GLY A 207 -1.44 -27.69 12.69
CA GLY A 207 -0.76 -28.94 12.34
C GLY A 207 -0.04 -28.92 10.99
N LYS A 208 0.03 -27.78 10.30
CA LYS A 208 0.85 -27.61 9.09
C LYS A 208 2.17 -26.92 9.40
N ASN A 209 3.18 -27.29 8.63
CA ASN A 209 4.46 -26.60 8.66
C ASN A 209 4.34 -25.31 7.85
N ILE A 210 4.06 -24.18 8.52
CA ILE A 210 4.04 -22.85 7.88
C ILE A 210 5.43 -22.23 8.02
N THR A 211 6.02 -21.86 6.90
CA THR A 211 7.39 -21.29 6.84
C THR A 211 7.39 -19.83 6.45
N ASN A 212 6.35 -19.38 5.78
CA ASN A 212 6.24 -17.98 5.34
C ASN A 212 4.79 -17.52 5.35
N ILE A 213 4.60 -16.23 5.55
CA ILE A 213 3.30 -15.57 5.53
C ILE A 213 3.33 -14.36 4.60
N SER A 214 2.21 -14.04 3.95
CA SER A 214 2.10 -12.92 3.02
C SER A 214 0.75 -12.23 3.15
N GLY A 215 0.76 -10.90 3.27
CA GLY A 215 -0.49 -10.14 3.37
C GLY A 215 -0.34 -8.76 3.99
N VAL A 216 -1.47 -8.12 4.23
CA VAL A 216 -1.53 -6.82 4.90
C VAL A 216 -1.30 -7.02 6.40
N PRO A 217 -0.42 -6.24 7.05
CA PRO A 217 -0.07 -6.41 8.46
C PRO A 217 -1.24 -6.49 9.42
N SER A 218 -2.20 -5.58 9.37
CA SER A 218 -3.35 -5.58 10.28
C SER A 218 -4.19 -6.86 10.18
N TRP A 219 -4.39 -7.36 8.98
CA TRP A 219 -5.20 -8.55 8.74
C TRP A 219 -4.47 -9.84 9.09
N MET A 220 -3.18 -9.90 8.74
CA MET A 220 -2.35 -11.04 9.13
C MET A 220 -2.27 -11.15 10.65
N LEU A 221 -2.10 -10.03 11.37
CA LEU A 221 -2.08 -10.03 12.82
C LEU A 221 -3.36 -10.61 13.41
N SER A 222 -4.54 -10.21 12.90
CA SER A 222 -5.83 -10.76 13.32
C SER A 222 -5.93 -12.28 13.10
N VAL A 223 -5.37 -12.78 11.98
CA VAL A 223 -5.33 -14.24 11.72
C VAL A 223 -4.36 -14.94 12.69
N LEU A 224 -3.19 -14.34 12.97
CA LEU A 224 -2.22 -14.92 13.89
C LEU A 224 -2.77 -15.00 15.32
N VAL A 225 -3.50 -13.98 15.77
CA VAL A 225 -4.18 -14.01 17.08
C VAL A 225 -5.20 -15.16 17.13
N GLU A 226 -6.01 -15.34 16.08
CA GLU A 226 -6.96 -16.46 16.01
C GLU A 226 -6.24 -17.83 16.02
N VAL A 227 -5.09 -17.95 15.37
CA VAL A 227 -4.27 -19.17 15.42
C VAL A 227 -3.81 -19.47 16.84
N LEU A 228 -3.38 -18.45 17.60
CA LEU A 228 -2.97 -18.61 19.00
C LEU A 228 -4.15 -19.02 19.88
N GLU A 229 -5.30 -18.40 19.72
CA GLU A 229 -6.52 -18.74 20.47
C GLU A 229 -6.94 -20.19 20.24
N GLN A 230 -7.01 -20.63 18.98
CA GLN A 230 -7.42 -21.99 18.64
C GLN A 230 -6.38 -23.05 19.03
N SER A 231 -5.09 -22.73 18.92
CA SER A 231 -4.01 -23.65 19.31
C SER A 231 -3.78 -23.70 20.82
N LYS A 232 -4.29 -22.69 21.57
CA LYS A 232 -3.99 -22.48 23.00
C LYS A 232 -2.49 -22.32 23.26
N LYS A 233 -1.78 -21.69 22.31
CA LYS A 233 -0.36 -21.37 22.40
C LYS A 233 -0.17 -19.88 22.67
N THR A 234 1.00 -19.53 23.17
CA THR A 234 1.34 -18.13 23.51
C THR A 234 2.12 -17.44 22.40
N THR A 235 2.84 -18.20 21.59
CA THR A 235 3.62 -17.68 20.47
C THR A 235 3.40 -18.50 19.19
N ILE A 236 3.60 -17.84 18.05
CA ILE A 236 3.41 -18.46 16.73
C ILE A 236 4.48 -19.52 16.45
N ASP A 237 5.69 -19.33 16.93
CA ASP A 237 6.76 -20.31 16.81
C ASP A 237 6.51 -21.62 17.60
N GLU A 238 5.64 -21.60 18.62
CA GLU A 238 5.14 -22.84 19.23
C GLU A 238 4.15 -23.59 18.33
N VAL A 239 3.47 -22.88 17.41
CA VAL A 239 2.53 -23.47 16.45
C VAL A 239 3.25 -23.82 15.15
N TRP A 240 4.10 -22.91 14.67
CA TRP A 240 4.84 -23.02 13.40
C TRP A 240 6.35 -22.81 13.65
N PRO A 241 7.07 -23.83 14.11
CA PRO A 241 8.47 -23.72 14.54
C PRO A 241 9.44 -23.30 13.42
N ASN A 242 9.02 -23.42 12.16
CA ASN A 242 9.85 -23.12 11.00
C ASN A 242 9.43 -21.81 10.27
N ILE A 243 8.63 -20.96 10.93
CA ILE A 243 8.29 -19.67 10.35
C ILE A 243 9.53 -18.80 10.24
N GLU A 244 9.78 -18.22 9.05
CA GLU A 244 11.01 -17.48 8.80
C GLU A 244 10.82 -16.13 8.08
N VAL A 245 9.70 -15.89 7.38
CA VAL A 245 9.51 -14.62 6.67
C VAL A 245 8.05 -14.18 6.58
N PHE A 246 7.85 -12.87 6.73
CA PHE A 246 6.61 -12.19 6.41
C PHE A 246 6.84 -11.19 5.26
N PHE A 247 6.25 -11.48 4.10
CA PHE A 247 6.13 -10.54 2.99
C PHE A 247 4.91 -9.65 3.23
N HIS A 248 5.13 -8.39 3.53
CA HIS A 248 4.05 -7.47 3.90
C HIS A 248 4.02 -6.23 3.01
N GLY A 249 2.86 -5.59 2.94
CA GLY A 249 2.68 -4.36 2.20
C GLY A 249 1.25 -3.83 2.32
N GLY A 250 0.95 -2.80 1.56
CA GLY A 250 -0.36 -2.16 1.53
C GLY A 250 -0.63 -1.16 2.66
N ILE A 251 0.06 -1.26 3.78
CA ILE A 251 0.10 -0.30 4.89
C ILE A 251 1.48 -0.29 5.52
N ALA A 252 1.83 0.80 6.22
CA ALA A 252 3.06 0.87 6.99
C ALA A 252 3.13 -0.26 8.03
N PHE A 253 4.27 -0.95 8.13
CA PHE A 253 4.48 -2.04 9.08
C PHE A 253 4.89 -1.55 10.47
N THR A 254 5.56 -0.41 10.54
CA THR A 254 6.14 0.12 11.78
C THR A 254 5.17 0.13 12.98
N PRO A 255 3.90 0.53 12.85
CA PRO A 255 2.95 0.50 13.97
C PRO A 255 2.64 -0.91 14.50
N TYR A 256 2.80 -1.92 13.67
CA TYR A 256 2.47 -3.32 14.00
C TYR A 256 3.67 -4.13 14.46
N ARG A 257 4.89 -3.66 14.18
CA ARG A 257 6.15 -4.41 14.41
C ARG A 257 6.25 -4.98 15.82
N LYS A 258 6.00 -4.16 16.86
CA LYS A 258 6.07 -4.62 18.25
C LYS A 258 5.10 -5.76 18.56
N GLN A 259 3.89 -5.69 18.03
CA GLN A 259 2.87 -6.74 18.24
C GLN A 259 3.30 -8.05 17.57
N TYR A 260 3.88 -7.98 16.37
CA TYR A 260 4.48 -9.15 15.72
C TYR A 260 5.63 -9.74 16.53
N GLU A 261 6.54 -8.91 17.02
CA GLU A 261 7.66 -9.32 17.87
C GLU A 261 7.22 -9.89 19.24
N GLN A 262 6.03 -9.53 19.72
CA GLN A 262 5.45 -10.11 20.92
C GLN A 262 4.94 -11.53 20.71
N ILE A 263 4.38 -11.83 19.55
CA ILE A 263 3.77 -13.12 19.26
C ILE A 263 4.65 -14.05 18.41
N ILE A 264 5.70 -13.55 17.76
CA ILE A 264 6.69 -14.34 17.02
C ILE A 264 8.06 -14.11 17.67
N LYS A 265 8.57 -15.13 18.36
CA LYS A 265 9.85 -15.06 19.11
C LYS A 265 11.02 -15.66 18.37
N SER A 266 10.77 -16.25 17.20
CA SER A 266 11.82 -16.86 16.38
C SER A 266 12.91 -15.84 16.03
N PRO A 267 14.18 -16.08 16.35
CA PRO A 267 15.29 -15.20 15.98
C PRO A 267 15.55 -15.19 14.46
N ASN A 268 14.98 -16.15 13.74
CA ASN A 268 15.14 -16.28 12.29
C ASN A 268 13.97 -15.61 11.52
N MET A 269 13.09 -14.89 12.21
CA MET A 269 11.96 -14.22 11.56
C MET A 269 12.41 -12.96 10.84
N HIS A 270 12.15 -12.88 9.55
CA HIS A 270 12.42 -11.74 8.70
C HIS A 270 11.11 -11.03 8.30
N TYR A 271 11.18 -9.72 8.14
CA TYR A 271 10.06 -8.90 7.66
C TYR A 271 10.53 -8.20 6.39
N MET A 272 9.84 -8.44 5.28
CA MET A 272 10.22 -7.94 3.97
C MET A 272 9.09 -7.12 3.36
N GLU A 273 9.34 -5.83 3.17
CA GLU A 273 8.34 -4.90 2.67
C GLU A 273 8.18 -4.97 1.16
N THR A 274 6.94 -4.85 0.70
CA THR A 274 6.60 -4.79 -0.73
C THR A 274 5.62 -3.66 -0.99
N TYR A 275 5.77 -3.00 -2.13
CA TYR A 275 4.82 -2.01 -2.61
C TYR A 275 4.03 -2.55 -3.79
N ASN A 276 2.89 -3.14 -3.49
CA ASN A 276 1.94 -3.69 -4.44
C ASN A 276 0.58 -3.00 -4.25
N ALA A 277 0.05 -2.42 -5.32
CA ALA A 277 -1.23 -1.74 -5.38
C ALA A 277 -2.11 -2.34 -6.48
N SER A 278 -3.38 -1.96 -6.53
CA SER A 278 -4.31 -2.39 -7.60
C SER A 278 -3.81 -1.97 -8.98
N GLU A 279 -3.11 -0.87 -9.04
CA GLU A 279 -2.56 -0.25 -10.24
C GLU A 279 -1.26 -0.91 -10.74
N GLY A 280 -0.52 -1.59 -9.86
CA GLY A 280 0.74 -2.24 -10.23
C GLY A 280 1.56 -2.72 -9.04
N PHE A 281 2.73 -3.26 -9.34
CA PHE A 281 3.73 -3.69 -8.37
C PHE A 281 5.00 -2.85 -8.59
N PHE A 282 5.46 -2.09 -7.59
CA PHE A 282 6.42 -1.02 -7.81
C PHE A 282 7.75 -1.19 -7.07
N GLY A 283 7.73 -1.78 -5.88
CA GLY A 283 8.92 -1.89 -5.05
C GLY A 283 8.98 -3.12 -4.18
N ILE A 284 10.23 -3.54 -3.89
CA ILE A 284 10.53 -4.67 -3.01
C ILE A 284 11.74 -4.27 -2.16
N GLN A 285 11.67 -4.50 -0.86
CA GLN A 285 12.83 -4.40 0.01
C GLN A 285 13.87 -5.43 -0.42
N SER A 286 14.95 -4.96 -1.03
CA SER A 286 16.00 -5.83 -1.61
C SER A 286 17.11 -6.20 -0.63
N ASP A 287 17.17 -5.52 0.52
CA ASP A 287 18.12 -5.74 1.60
C ASP A 287 17.37 -5.69 2.92
N LEU A 288 17.43 -6.78 3.69
CA LEU A 288 16.72 -6.87 4.98
C LEU A 288 17.27 -5.92 6.05
N SER A 289 18.46 -5.38 5.86
CA SER A 289 19.07 -4.37 6.74
C SER A 289 18.68 -2.93 6.36
N ASP A 290 18.12 -2.72 5.14
CA ASP A 290 17.70 -1.42 4.61
C ASP A 290 16.19 -1.39 4.41
N SER A 291 15.50 -0.47 5.06
CA SER A 291 14.04 -0.30 4.94
C SER A 291 13.60 0.36 3.62
N SER A 292 14.54 0.69 2.73
CA SER A 292 14.21 1.23 1.41
C SER A 292 13.87 0.09 0.45
N MET A 293 12.94 0.35 -0.45
CA MET A 293 12.55 -0.60 -1.49
C MET A 293 13.27 -0.30 -2.81
N LEU A 294 13.74 -1.34 -3.47
CA LEU A 294 14.24 -1.27 -4.85
C LEU A 294 13.07 -0.97 -5.79
N LEU A 295 13.22 0.03 -6.66
CA LEU A 295 12.23 0.31 -7.71
C LEU A 295 12.32 -0.75 -8.81
N MET A 296 11.20 -1.38 -9.13
CA MET A 296 11.13 -2.46 -10.11
C MET A 296 10.97 -1.89 -11.52
N CYS A 297 12.09 -1.68 -12.21
CA CYS A 297 12.16 -0.92 -13.46
C CYS A 297 11.91 -1.74 -14.74
N ASP A 298 11.79 -3.07 -14.65
CA ASP A 298 11.61 -3.97 -15.80
C ASP A 298 10.24 -4.68 -15.83
N TYR A 299 9.31 -4.20 -15.01
CA TYR A 299 7.91 -4.59 -15.13
C TYR A 299 7.25 -3.75 -16.22
N ASP A 300 6.07 -4.15 -16.66
CA ASP A 300 5.31 -3.36 -17.65
C ASP A 300 4.70 -2.11 -17.01
N VAL A 301 5.53 -1.33 -16.31
CA VAL A 301 5.22 -0.06 -15.65
C VAL A 301 6.31 0.96 -16.02
N PHE A 302 5.92 2.03 -16.68
CA PHE A 302 6.77 3.19 -16.91
C PHE A 302 6.45 4.26 -15.85
N TYR A 303 7.49 4.81 -15.24
CA TYR A 303 7.38 5.76 -14.13
C TYR A 303 7.72 7.18 -14.55
N GLU A 304 6.92 8.11 -14.07
CA GLU A 304 7.17 9.56 -14.07
C GLU A 304 6.92 10.10 -12.67
N PHE A 305 7.46 11.25 -12.36
CA PHE A 305 7.42 11.83 -11.02
C PHE A 305 7.11 13.31 -11.08
N ILE A 306 6.27 13.79 -10.15
CA ILE A 306 5.96 15.20 -9.96
C ILE A 306 6.50 15.62 -8.60
N PRO A 307 7.45 16.58 -8.51
CA PRO A 307 7.85 17.14 -7.22
C PRO A 307 6.63 17.65 -6.45
N MET A 308 6.51 17.26 -5.17
CA MET A 308 5.33 17.66 -4.37
C MET A 308 5.22 19.17 -4.20
N SER A 309 6.33 19.91 -4.25
CA SER A 309 6.34 21.38 -4.28
C SER A 309 5.62 21.99 -5.49
N GLU A 310 5.46 21.22 -6.57
CA GLU A 310 4.81 21.67 -7.81
C GLU A 310 3.48 20.95 -8.09
N PHE A 311 3.13 19.95 -7.28
CA PHE A 311 2.00 19.04 -7.58
C PHE A 311 0.67 19.79 -7.79
N TYR A 312 0.46 20.89 -7.08
CA TYR A 312 -0.78 21.69 -7.17
C TYR A 312 -0.72 22.83 -8.18
N ASN A 313 0.41 22.97 -8.91
CA ASN A 313 0.50 23.95 -9.99
C ASN A 313 -0.44 23.53 -11.13
N GLU A 314 -1.00 24.49 -11.84
CA GLU A 314 -1.83 24.25 -13.01
C GLU A 314 -1.12 23.40 -14.08
N ARG A 315 0.19 23.54 -14.18
CA ARG A 315 1.09 22.76 -15.06
C ARG A 315 2.31 22.32 -14.26
N PRO A 316 2.21 21.22 -13.54
CA PRO A 316 3.34 20.73 -12.77
C PRO A 316 4.44 20.19 -13.68
N THR A 317 5.68 20.32 -13.25
CA THR A 317 6.81 19.64 -13.90
C THR A 317 6.70 18.14 -13.70
N VAL A 318 6.78 17.39 -14.80
CA VAL A 318 6.77 15.92 -14.77
C VAL A 318 8.11 15.42 -15.29
N ILE A 319 8.81 14.65 -14.50
CA ILE A 319 10.15 14.16 -14.83
C ILE A 319 10.19 12.63 -14.94
N PRO A 320 10.96 12.08 -15.88
CA PRO A 320 11.22 10.65 -15.94
C PRO A 320 12.22 10.21 -14.86
N LEU A 321 12.49 8.91 -14.78
CA LEU A 321 13.33 8.33 -13.73
C LEU A 321 14.72 8.96 -13.63
N GLU A 322 15.34 9.31 -14.74
CA GLU A 322 16.68 9.92 -14.78
C GLU A 322 16.74 11.34 -14.20
N GLY A 323 15.60 12.00 -14.03
CA GLY A 323 15.50 13.35 -13.48
C GLY A 323 15.27 13.42 -11.97
N VAL A 324 15.11 12.29 -11.28
CA VAL A 324 14.80 12.31 -9.85
C VAL A 324 16.05 12.57 -8.99
N GLU A 325 15.83 13.19 -7.85
CA GLU A 325 16.85 13.51 -6.86
C GLU A 325 16.58 12.81 -5.52
N VAL A 326 17.64 12.46 -4.81
CA VAL A 326 17.56 11.86 -3.48
C VAL A 326 17.01 12.89 -2.49
N GLY A 327 16.07 12.45 -1.64
CA GLY A 327 15.49 13.26 -0.56
C GLY A 327 14.32 14.15 -1.00
N VAL A 328 14.10 14.33 -2.30
CA VAL A 328 12.93 15.07 -2.80
C VAL A 328 11.69 14.17 -2.71
N ASN A 329 10.56 14.75 -2.31
CA ASN A 329 9.27 14.06 -2.25
C ASN A 329 8.52 14.20 -3.58
N TYR A 330 8.08 13.08 -4.14
CA TYR A 330 7.44 13.02 -5.45
C TYR A 330 6.07 12.34 -5.40
N ALA A 331 5.09 12.90 -6.10
CA ALA A 331 3.90 12.14 -6.50
C ALA A 331 4.25 11.24 -7.67
N MET A 332 3.85 9.97 -7.59
CA MET A 332 4.15 8.97 -8.60
C MET A 332 3.09 8.95 -9.70
N VAL A 333 3.53 8.96 -10.95
CA VAL A 333 2.73 8.82 -12.16
C VAL A 333 3.16 7.55 -12.89
N ILE A 334 2.22 6.76 -13.36
CA ILE A 334 2.51 5.48 -14.01
C ILE A 334 1.82 5.35 -15.36
N THR A 335 2.48 4.64 -16.26
CA THR A 335 1.88 4.12 -17.49
C THR A 335 2.09 2.62 -17.53
N THR A 336 1.01 1.83 -17.69
CA THR A 336 1.06 0.39 -17.48
C THR A 336 0.44 -0.40 -18.65
N SER A 337 0.82 -1.68 -18.77
CA SER A 337 0.17 -2.64 -19.66
C SER A 337 -1.24 -3.06 -19.21
N CYS A 338 -1.83 -2.35 -18.26
CA CYS A 338 -3.24 -2.47 -17.88
C CYS A 338 -4.13 -1.37 -18.50
N GLY A 339 -3.54 -0.42 -19.25
CA GLY A 339 -4.26 0.69 -19.86
C GLY A 339 -4.36 1.92 -18.97
N LEU A 340 -3.53 2.02 -17.95
CA LEU A 340 -3.34 3.26 -17.19
C LEU A 340 -2.27 4.10 -17.92
N TRP A 341 -2.67 5.26 -18.42
CA TRP A 341 -1.82 6.16 -19.20
C TRP A 341 -1.53 7.43 -18.41
N ARG A 342 -0.26 7.69 -18.10
CA ARG A 342 0.20 8.83 -17.27
C ARG A 342 -0.71 9.06 -16.06
N TYR A 343 -1.00 7.97 -15.37
CA TYR A 343 -1.99 7.92 -14.29
C TYR A 343 -1.36 8.35 -12.96
N ILE A 344 -1.93 9.36 -12.33
CA ILE A 344 -1.53 9.81 -10.99
C ILE A 344 -2.12 8.82 -9.99
N ILE A 345 -1.26 7.97 -9.40
CA ILE A 345 -1.70 6.93 -8.48
C ILE A 345 -2.18 7.50 -7.12
N GLY A 346 -1.68 8.68 -6.77
CA GLY A 346 -2.01 9.35 -5.53
C GLY A 346 -1.09 8.99 -4.35
N ASP A 347 -0.09 8.17 -4.55
CA ASP A 347 0.94 7.88 -3.55
C ASP A 347 2.16 8.78 -3.76
N THR A 348 2.84 9.11 -2.66
CA THR A 348 4.08 9.88 -2.68
C THR A 348 5.26 9.04 -2.21
N ILE A 349 6.42 9.27 -2.83
CA ILE A 349 7.66 8.58 -2.52
C ILE A 349 8.83 9.56 -2.44
N SER A 350 9.88 9.15 -1.73
CA SER A 350 11.16 9.86 -1.76
C SER A 350 12.27 8.86 -2.04
N PHE A 351 13.16 9.19 -2.98
CA PHE A 351 14.31 8.36 -3.29
C PHE A 351 15.36 8.46 -2.19
N THR A 352 15.87 7.31 -1.77
CA THR A 352 16.98 7.20 -0.81
C THR A 352 18.31 6.93 -1.52
N SER A 353 18.24 6.44 -2.78
CA SER A 353 19.38 6.19 -3.66
C SER A 353 18.90 6.24 -5.12
N ILE A 354 19.79 6.64 -6.02
CA ILE A 354 19.58 6.61 -7.47
C ILE A 354 20.50 5.59 -8.18
N ASN A 355 21.35 4.89 -7.43
CA ASN A 355 22.21 3.84 -7.95
C ASN A 355 22.45 2.76 -6.87
N PRO A 356 21.64 1.72 -6.82
CA PRO A 356 20.37 1.51 -7.54
C PRO A 356 19.26 2.48 -7.10
N TYR A 357 18.20 2.60 -7.89
CA TYR A 357 17.03 3.39 -7.50
C TYR A 357 16.29 2.71 -6.35
N LYS A 358 16.43 3.27 -5.16
CA LYS A 358 15.71 2.86 -3.95
C LYS A 358 14.88 4.01 -3.42
N PHE A 359 13.73 3.69 -2.85
CA PHE A 359 12.79 4.70 -2.35
C PHE A 359 12.06 4.24 -1.09
N LYS A 360 11.41 5.18 -0.43
CA LYS A 360 10.43 4.97 0.63
C LYS A 360 9.11 5.60 0.26
N ILE A 361 8.00 4.99 0.65
CA ILE A 361 6.69 5.60 0.58
C ILE A 361 6.61 6.65 1.67
N THR A 362 6.26 7.88 1.30
CA THR A 362 6.17 9.01 2.23
C THR A 362 4.73 9.36 2.59
N GLY A 363 3.75 8.91 1.79
CA GLY A 363 2.34 9.14 2.06
C GLY A 363 1.49 9.13 0.80
N ARG A 364 0.49 10.03 0.78
CA ARG A 364 -0.43 10.18 -0.35
C ARG A 364 -0.64 11.65 -0.67
N THR A 365 -0.87 11.96 -1.95
CA THR A 365 -1.16 13.32 -2.42
C THR A 365 -2.43 13.93 -1.79
N LYS A 366 -3.36 13.09 -1.33
CA LYS A 366 -4.63 13.50 -0.69
C LYS A 366 -4.75 13.14 0.79
N SER A 367 -3.71 12.54 1.38
CA SER A 367 -3.65 12.18 2.80
C SER A 367 -2.55 12.96 3.46
N PHE A 368 -2.73 14.27 3.54
CA PHE A 368 -1.89 15.23 4.22
C PHE A 368 -2.78 16.32 4.78
N ILE A 369 -2.29 17.05 5.75
CA ILE A 369 -2.92 18.28 6.21
C ILE A 369 -2.06 19.44 5.72
N ASN A 370 -2.66 20.30 4.92
CA ASN A 370 -2.04 21.55 4.43
C ASN A 370 -3.09 22.67 4.46
N ALA A 371 -3.80 22.77 5.58
CA ALA A 371 -4.87 23.74 5.73
C ALA A 371 -4.33 25.16 5.95
N PHE A 372 -3.10 25.26 6.45
CA PHE A 372 -2.44 26.52 6.85
C PHE A 372 -1.06 26.69 6.22
N GLY A 373 -0.66 25.82 5.29
CA GLY A 373 0.65 25.78 4.66
C GLY A 373 1.71 25.00 5.45
N GLU A 374 1.28 24.04 6.27
CA GLU A 374 2.12 23.20 7.13
C GLU A 374 2.60 21.91 6.49
N GLU A 375 2.04 21.52 5.36
CA GLU A 375 2.41 20.31 4.57
C GLU A 375 2.70 19.06 5.43
N LEU A 376 1.83 18.78 6.41
CA LEU A 376 1.98 17.63 7.28
C LEU A 376 1.60 16.36 6.53
N ILE A 377 2.57 15.52 6.21
CA ILE A 377 2.38 14.23 5.52
C ILE A 377 2.32 13.06 6.52
N ILE A 378 1.84 11.91 6.06
CA ILE A 378 1.72 10.71 6.93
C ILE A 378 3.06 10.31 7.55
N ASP A 379 4.16 10.41 6.83
CA ASP A 379 5.49 10.09 7.37
C ASP A 379 5.86 10.95 8.58
N ASN A 380 5.50 12.24 8.56
CA ASN A 380 5.66 13.12 9.72
C ASN A 380 4.78 12.64 10.89
N ALA A 381 3.50 12.35 10.61
CA ALA A 381 2.55 11.88 11.62
C ALA A 381 3.02 10.59 12.29
N GLU A 382 3.46 9.60 11.50
CA GLU A 382 3.96 8.31 11.99
C GLU A 382 5.23 8.47 12.85
N LYS A 383 6.17 9.31 12.42
CA LYS A 383 7.40 9.61 13.20
C LYS A 383 7.07 10.33 14.50
N GLY A 384 6.18 11.33 14.44
CA GLY A 384 5.72 12.06 15.62
C GLY A 384 5.08 11.14 16.66
N LEU A 385 4.13 10.30 16.21
CA LEU A 385 3.48 9.31 17.05
C LEU A 385 4.47 8.30 17.63
N ALA A 386 5.38 7.76 16.81
CA ALA A 386 6.39 6.81 17.28
C ALA A 386 7.29 7.41 18.37
N TYR A 387 7.68 8.68 18.21
CA TYR A 387 8.47 9.40 19.21
C TYR A 387 7.70 9.58 20.52
N ALA A 388 6.47 10.11 20.46
CA ALA A 388 5.63 10.32 21.64
C ALA A 388 5.31 8.99 22.35
N CYS A 389 4.97 7.93 21.60
CA CYS A 389 4.74 6.60 22.14
C CYS A 389 5.97 6.04 22.86
N LYS A 390 7.16 6.18 22.28
CA LYS A 390 8.41 5.71 22.90
C LYS A 390 8.69 6.44 24.22
N ALA A 391 8.48 7.75 24.26
CA ALA A 391 8.77 8.58 25.43
C ALA A 391 7.77 8.38 26.56
N THR A 392 6.51 8.04 26.26
CA THR A 392 5.43 7.87 27.27
C THR A 392 5.02 6.41 27.48
N ASN A 393 5.76 5.46 26.89
CA ASN A 393 5.42 4.03 26.92
C ASN A 393 3.99 3.70 26.44
N ALA A 394 3.43 4.57 25.61
CA ALA A 394 2.11 4.38 25.00
C ALA A 394 2.17 3.50 23.76
N GLU A 395 1.03 2.93 23.36
CA GLU A 395 0.86 2.20 22.10
C GLU A 395 -0.42 2.67 21.40
N VAL A 396 -0.26 3.18 20.18
CA VAL A 396 -1.36 3.62 19.33
C VAL A 396 -1.83 2.44 18.47
N LYS A 397 -3.14 2.20 18.45
CA LYS A 397 -3.78 1.18 17.61
C LYS A 397 -4.20 1.77 16.27
N GLU A 398 -4.88 2.91 16.29
CA GLU A 398 -5.35 3.61 15.09
C GLU A 398 -5.50 5.10 15.37
N TYR A 399 -5.44 5.93 14.33
CA TYR A 399 -5.65 7.36 14.48
C TYR A 399 -6.17 8.00 13.19
N THR A 400 -6.76 9.18 13.33
CA THR A 400 -7.02 10.13 12.25
C THR A 400 -6.80 11.54 12.75
N ALA A 401 -6.37 12.43 11.86
CA ALA A 401 -6.23 13.85 12.18
C ALA A 401 -6.80 14.72 11.07
N ALA A 402 -7.36 15.86 11.47
CA ALA A 402 -7.89 16.87 10.57
C ALA A 402 -7.70 18.28 11.15
N PRO A 403 -7.65 19.34 10.33
CA PRO A 403 -7.55 20.70 10.82
C PRO A 403 -8.87 21.15 11.47
N VAL A 404 -8.76 21.93 12.53
CA VAL A 404 -9.83 22.79 13.05
C VAL A 404 -9.59 24.16 12.45
N TYR A 405 -10.45 24.53 11.52
CA TYR A 405 -10.40 25.87 10.90
C TYR A 405 -10.83 26.95 11.88
N MET A 406 -10.54 28.20 11.56
CA MET A 406 -10.83 29.35 12.41
C MET A 406 -12.21 29.28 13.05
N ASP A 407 -12.23 29.28 14.38
CA ASP A 407 -13.41 29.59 15.17
C ASP A 407 -13.60 31.13 15.28
N GLU A 408 -14.60 31.57 16.02
CA GLU A 408 -14.87 33.00 16.27
C GLU A 408 -13.68 33.74 16.92
N ASN A 409 -12.69 33.01 17.45
CA ASN A 409 -11.48 33.54 18.08
C ASN A 409 -10.25 33.54 17.17
N ALA A 410 -10.41 33.24 15.88
CA ALA A 410 -9.36 33.21 14.86
C ALA A 410 -8.22 32.20 15.13
N HIS A 411 -8.49 31.12 15.85
CA HIS A 411 -7.49 30.11 16.19
C HIS A 411 -7.67 28.83 15.37
N CYS A 412 -6.58 28.38 14.78
CA CYS A 412 -6.50 27.12 14.01
C CYS A 412 -5.65 26.11 14.76
N ARG A 413 -5.98 24.81 14.66
CA ARG A 413 -5.17 23.72 15.20
C ARG A 413 -5.40 22.42 14.45
N HIS A 414 -4.54 21.44 14.66
CA HIS A 414 -4.83 20.06 14.29
C HIS A 414 -5.53 19.34 15.44
N GLN A 415 -6.59 18.60 15.12
CA GLN A 415 -7.26 17.69 16.04
C GLN A 415 -6.96 16.26 15.64
N TRP A 416 -6.45 15.50 16.60
CA TRP A 416 -6.07 14.10 16.45
C TRP A 416 -7.02 13.24 17.28
N LEU A 417 -7.68 12.28 16.67
CA LEU A 417 -8.47 11.26 17.35
C LEU A 417 -7.66 9.97 17.35
N ILE A 418 -7.26 9.51 18.54
CA ILE A 418 -6.30 8.42 18.71
C ILE A 418 -6.89 7.31 19.57
N GLU A 419 -6.93 6.08 19.02
CA GLU A 419 -7.24 4.85 19.76
C GLU A 419 -5.93 4.23 20.25
N PHE A 420 -5.83 4.04 21.56
CA PHE A 420 -4.66 3.45 22.22
C PHE A 420 -4.91 1.98 22.57
N THR A 421 -3.90 1.13 22.37
CA THR A 421 -3.84 -0.20 22.99
C THR A 421 -3.22 -0.12 24.39
N ARG A 422 -2.32 0.84 24.59
CA ARG A 422 -1.79 1.18 25.90
C ARG A 422 -1.74 2.71 26.04
N PHE A 423 -2.44 3.21 27.05
CA PHE A 423 -2.52 4.65 27.32
C PHE A 423 -1.19 5.21 27.81
N PRO A 424 -0.85 6.45 27.44
CA PRO A 424 0.22 7.17 28.12
C PRO A 424 -0.17 7.50 29.57
N ASP A 425 0.80 7.56 30.46
CA ASP A 425 0.56 7.96 31.87
C ASP A 425 0.01 9.38 31.99
N ASP A 426 0.40 10.25 31.05
CA ASP A 426 -0.09 11.64 30.93
C ASP A 426 -0.34 11.97 29.46
N ILE A 427 -1.62 12.16 29.10
CA ILE A 427 -2.05 12.50 27.75
C ILE A 427 -1.58 13.91 27.35
N SER A 428 -1.48 14.84 28.30
CA SER A 428 -1.00 16.20 28.02
C SER A 428 0.47 16.18 27.66
N HIS A 429 1.26 15.39 28.37
CA HIS A 429 2.69 15.20 28.06
C HIS A 429 2.87 14.50 26.71
N PHE A 430 2.09 13.47 26.40
CA PHE A 430 2.08 12.81 25.08
C PHE A 430 1.81 13.82 23.97
N THR A 431 0.78 14.67 24.16
CA THR A 431 0.37 15.68 23.18
C THR A 431 1.48 16.71 22.93
N GLN A 432 2.15 17.17 23.98
CA GLN A 432 3.28 18.10 23.89
C GLN A 432 4.47 17.48 23.12
N LEU A 433 4.80 16.22 23.40
CA LEU A 433 5.88 15.51 22.72
C LEU A 433 5.58 15.30 21.23
N LEU A 434 4.33 14.95 20.90
CA LEU A 434 3.88 14.82 19.52
C LEU A 434 4.03 16.14 18.77
N ASP A 435 3.46 17.24 19.32
CA ASP A 435 3.52 18.57 18.71
C ASP A 435 4.98 19.05 18.52
N LYS A 436 5.80 18.90 19.55
CA LYS A 436 7.21 19.29 19.51
C LYS A 436 7.97 18.52 18.46
N HIS A 437 7.81 17.20 18.41
CA HIS A 437 8.54 16.38 17.43
C HIS A 437 8.08 16.65 16.00
N LEU A 438 6.81 16.94 15.78
CA LEU A 438 6.33 17.39 14.46
C LEU A 438 7.02 18.68 14.02
N GLN A 439 7.23 19.64 14.92
CA GLN A 439 8.01 20.86 14.64
C GLN A 439 9.47 20.54 14.28
N GLU A 440 10.09 19.59 14.98
CA GLU A 440 11.49 19.20 14.73
C GLU A 440 11.72 18.55 13.35
N ILE A 441 10.72 17.84 12.82
CA ILE A 441 10.85 17.05 11.57
C ILE A 441 10.15 17.66 10.36
N ASN A 442 9.42 18.75 10.55
CA ASN A 442 8.69 19.43 9.49
C ASN A 442 8.83 20.95 9.66
N SER A 443 9.65 21.56 8.81
CA SER A 443 9.96 23.01 8.86
C SER A 443 8.74 23.89 8.58
N ASP A 444 7.81 23.44 7.75
CA ASP A 444 6.59 24.17 7.43
C ASP A 444 5.63 24.16 8.62
N TYR A 445 5.50 23.00 9.28
CA TYR A 445 4.75 22.88 10.52
C TYR A 445 5.37 23.77 11.62
N GLU A 446 6.71 23.71 11.81
CA GLU A 446 7.45 24.59 12.75
C GLU A 446 7.15 26.07 12.49
N ALA A 447 7.28 26.50 11.24
CA ALA A 447 7.02 27.90 10.85
C ALA A 447 5.59 28.36 11.17
N LYS A 448 4.59 27.48 11.02
CA LYS A 448 3.18 27.79 11.35
C LYS A 448 2.89 27.74 12.85
N ARG A 449 3.64 26.92 13.60
CA ARG A 449 3.57 26.84 15.06
C ARG A 449 4.28 27.98 15.77
N PHE A 450 5.08 28.77 15.04
CA PHE A 450 5.87 29.86 15.63
C PHE A 450 4.98 30.87 16.38
N ASN A 451 5.18 30.97 17.70
CA ASN A 451 4.43 31.83 18.63
C ASN A 451 2.90 31.63 18.61
N ASP A 452 2.42 30.48 18.16
CA ASP A 452 0.99 30.13 18.07
C ASP A 452 0.15 31.12 17.23
N ILE A 453 0.78 31.84 16.30
CA ILE A 453 0.14 32.91 15.52
C ILE A 453 -0.82 32.33 14.49
N THR A 454 -0.37 31.33 13.72
CA THR A 454 -1.18 30.74 12.65
C THR A 454 -1.79 29.42 13.09
N LEU A 455 -0.99 28.56 13.69
CA LEU A 455 -1.39 27.23 14.14
C LEU A 455 -1.07 27.08 15.63
N GLN A 456 -2.08 26.77 16.43
CA GLN A 456 -1.93 26.52 17.86
C GLN A 456 -1.47 25.08 18.13
N HIS A 457 -1.21 24.75 19.41
CA HIS A 457 -0.96 23.40 19.86
C HIS A 457 -2.03 22.44 19.32
N LEU A 458 -1.57 21.28 18.84
CA LEU A 458 -2.48 20.22 18.43
C LEU A 458 -3.29 19.71 19.63
N GLU A 459 -4.48 19.23 19.35
CA GLU A 459 -5.39 18.63 20.31
C GLU A 459 -5.46 17.11 20.09
N VAL A 460 -5.28 16.32 21.15
CA VAL A 460 -5.50 14.87 21.12
C VAL A 460 -6.80 14.54 21.82
N VAL A 461 -7.73 13.95 21.09
CA VAL A 461 -8.96 13.35 21.63
C VAL A 461 -8.74 11.84 21.72
N VAL A 462 -8.99 11.26 22.87
CA VAL A 462 -8.87 9.83 23.07
C VAL A 462 -10.10 9.12 22.51
N ALA A 463 -9.88 8.19 21.60
CA ALA A 463 -10.92 7.33 21.08
C ALA A 463 -11.19 6.18 22.05
N ARG A 464 -12.47 5.81 22.20
CA ARG A 464 -12.84 4.58 22.91
C ARG A 464 -12.28 3.33 22.18
N GLU A 465 -12.21 2.26 22.89
CA GLU A 465 -11.79 0.98 22.33
C GLU A 465 -12.68 0.54 21.15
N ASN A 466 -12.05 0.07 20.09
CA ASN A 466 -12.68 -0.40 18.85
C ASN A 466 -13.51 0.64 18.09
N LEU A 467 -13.32 1.95 18.35
CA LEU A 467 -14.07 3.02 17.69
C LEU A 467 -13.97 2.93 16.16
N PHE A 468 -12.75 2.85 15.63
CA PHE A 468 -12.50 2.82 14.18
C PHE A 468 -13.06 1.56 13.52
N HIS A 469 -12.94 0.43 14.20
CA HIS A 469 -13.52 -0.84 13.76
C HIS A 469 -15.05 -0.76 13.66
N ASP A 470 -15.71 -0.28 14.72
CA ASP A 470 -17.17 -0.19 14.78
C ASP A 470 -17.71 0.79 13.76
N TRP A 471 -17.02 1.91 13.55
CA TRP A 471 -17.40 2.88 12.54
C TRP A 471 -17.28 2.29 11.12
N LEU A 472 -16.19 1.58 10.80
CA LEU A 472 -16.03 0.87 9.52
C LEU A 472 -17.12 -0.20 9.35
N LYS A 473 -17.46 -0.92 10.44
CA LYS A 473 -18.53 -1.92 10.43
C LYS A 473 -19.89 -1.28 10.12
N SER A 474 -20.22 -0.16 10.74
CA SER A 474 -21.47 0.57 10.49
C SER A 474 -21.61 1.05 9.05
N LYS A 475 -20.48 1.31 8.36
CA LYS A 475 -20.44 1.70 6.95
C LYS A 475 -20.42 0.51 5.99
N GLY A 476 -20.50 -0.74 6.48
CA GLY A 476 -20.38 -1.94 5.64
C GLY A 476 -18.98 -2.10 5.02
N LYS A 477 -17.98 -1.50 5.63
CA LYS A 477 -16.59 -1.42 5.12
C LYS A 477 -15.60 -2.29 5.93
N LEU A 478 -16.09 -3.23 6.73
CA LEU A 478 -15.25 -4.23 7.39
C LEU A 478 -14.77 -5.27 6.39
N GLY A 479 -13.48 -5.52 6.43
CA GLY A 479 -12.81 -6.40 5.48
C GLY A 479 -12.47 -5.66 4.17
N GLY A 480 -11.54 -6.20 3.41
CA GLY A 480 -11.05 -5.53 2.22
C GLY A 480 -10.02 -4.44 2.53
N GLN A 481 -9.77 -3.55 1.59
CA GLN A 481 -8.75 -2.50 1.69
C GLN A 481 -9.27 -1.20 2.33
N HIS A 482 -10.42 -1.25 3.03
CA HIS A 482 -10.99 -0.05 3.63
C HIS A 482 -10.17 0.39 4.84
N LYS A 483 -9.73 1.63 4.84
CA LYS A 483 -8.96 2.27 5.91
C LYS A 483 -9.57 3.63 6.22
N VAL A 484 -9.49 4.03 7.48
CA VAL A 484 -9.76 5.41 7.83
C VAL A 484 -8.59 6.26 7.33
N PRO A 485 -8.83 7.37 6.60
CA PRO A 485 -7.76 8.29 6.22
C PRO A 485 -7.09 8.85 7.48
N ARG A 486 -5.77 8.69 7.56
CA ARG A 486 -5.00 9.11 8.74
C ARG A 486 -4.86 10.62 8.85
N LEU A 487 -4.69 11.28 7.70
CA LEU A 487 -4.65 12.74 7.59
C LEU A 487 -5.66 13.18 6.53
N ASN A 488 -6.44 14.19 6.83
CA ASN A 488 -7.42 14.74 5.91
C ASN A 488 -7.58 16.23 6.12
N ASN A 489 -7.61 17.01 5.02
CA ASN A 489 -7.93 18.44 5.08
C ASN A 489 -9.42 18.69 5.38
N GLU A 490 -10.30 17.71 5.11
CA GLU A 490 -11.73 17.81 5.40
C GLU A 490 -12.06 17.16 6.75
N ARG A 491 -12.93 17.80 7.52
CA ARG A 491 -13.31 17.34 8.84
C ARG A 491 -14.41 16.27 8.86
N LYS A 492 -15.06 16.00 7.74
CA LYS A 492 -16.24 15.11 7.68
C LYS A 492 -16.03 13.76 8.39
N ILE A 493 -14.88 13.11 8.14
CA ILE A 493 -14.59 11.78 8.71
C ILE A 493 -14.32 11.85 10.19
N ILE A 494 -13.49 12.79 10.63
CA ILE A 494 -13.17 12.94 12.06
C ILE A 494 -14.43 13.35 12.86
N GLU A 495 -15.30 14.19 12.31
CA GLU A 495 -16.55 14.60 12.94
C GLU A 495 -17.54 13.43 13.09
N GLU A 496 -17.68 12.60 12.08
CA GLU A 496 -18.48 11.37 12.17
C GLU A 496 -17.92 10.44 13.26
N LEU A 497 -16.61 10.25 13.31
CA LEU A 497 -15.95 9.43 14.33
C LEU A 497 -16.10 10.01 15.74
N LEU A 498 -15.97 11.33 15.90
CA LEU A 498 -16.19 12.01 17.18
C LEU A 498 -17.63 11.83 17.67
N GLN A 499 -18.61 12.00 16.79
CA GLN A 499 -20.02 11.73 17.13
C GLN A 499 -20.22 10.27 17.55
N TYR A 500 -19.56 9.33 16.86
CA TYR A 500 -19.65 7.92 17.19
C TYR A 500 -18.95 7.58 18.52
N ASN A 501 -17.90 8.33 18.85
CA ASN A 501 -17.19 8.23 20.13
C ASN A 501 -18.06 8.66 21.31
N TYR A 502 -18.73 9.82 21.19
CA TYR A 502 -19.57 10.38 22.28
C TYR A 502 -20.93 9.67 22.43
N ASN A 503 -21.53 9.20 21.34
CA ASN A 503 -22.85 8.55 21.41
C ASN A 503 -22.84 7.17 22.09
N SER A 504 -21.68 6.57 22.30
CA SER A 504 -21.54 5.31 23.05
C SER A 504 -21.40 5.51 24.57
N GLU A 505 -21.00 6.71 25.02
CA GLU A 505 -20.92 7.04 26.45
C GLU A 505 -22.30 7.30 27.10
N VAL A 506 -23.36 7.43 26.29
CA VAL A 506 -24.75 7.71 26.75
C VAL A 506 -25.59 6.43 26.89
N LYS A 507 -25.01 5.25 26.69
CA LYS A 507 -25.75 3.97 26.71
C LYS A 507 -25.34 3.00 27.83
N ASP A 508 -24.54 3.45 28.80
CA ASP A 508 -24.24 2.68 30.02
C ASP A 508 -24.92 3.31 31.26
#